data_1c58b023ee47d55a460620513ac262dd
#
_entry.id   1c58b023ee47d55a460620513ac262dd
#
_cell.length_a   1.000
_cell.length_b   1.000
_cell.length_c   1.000
_cell.angle_alpha   90.00
_cell.angle_beta   90.00
_cell.angle_gamma   90.00
#
_symmetry.space_group_name_H-M   'P 1'
#
loop_
_entity.id
_entity.type
_entity.pdbx_description
1 polymer ?
#
loop_
_entity_poly.entity_id
_entity_poly.type
_entity_poly.pdbx_seq_one_letter_code
_entity_poly.pdbx_strand_id
1 'polypeptide(L)'
;MIRRRCRLGLSSLLALACAVPAAAQTDRWEKDIAAFEAADRISAPPKGEIVFVGSSTIRFWDLANAFPDLKTINRGFGGSEMADSTRFVDRIVVPYSPRIVVVYAGDNDIMYTPSEEIVIQFERFVRAVHAKLPDTKILYIGIKPSLLRWAQVDRVRLANAMIRQFCERDDRLGFVDTDNAVLGWDEKPRKELYVSDGLHLTPLGYQILNALVRPYLVPAPAPAAAPAASSASR
;
A
#
# COMPACT_ATOMS: atom_id res chain seq x y z
N MET A 1 -26.95 -38.04 73.70
CA MET A 1 -26.95 -37.82 72.22
C MET A 1 -26.29 -36.49 71.96
N ILE A 2 -25.00 -36.50 71.54
CA ILE A 2 -24.19 -35.29 71.27
C ILE A 2 -23.99 -35.21 69.82
N ARG A 3 -24.61 -34.17 69.14
CA ARG A 3 -24.41 -33.89 67.73
C ARG A 3 -23.16 -33.01 67.56
N ARG A 4 -22.10 -33.56 67.00
CA ARG A 4 -20.93 -32.81 66.55
C ARG A 4 -21.23 -32.14 65.23
N ARG A 5 -21.19 -30.81 65.21
CA ARG A 5 -21.24 -29.99 63.95
C ARG A 5 -19.83 -29.90 63.35
N CYS A 6 -19.64 -30.53 62.22
CA CYS A 6 -18.46 -30.32 61.35
C CYS A 6 -18.52 -28.96 60.71
N ARG A 7 -17.56 -28.07 61.03
CA ARG A 7 -17.36 -26.81 60.28
C ARG A 7 -16.38 -27.10 59.16
N LEU A 8 -16.88 -27.07 57.90
CA LEU A 8 -16.03 -27.03 56.73
C LEU A 8 -15.48 -25.60 56.59
N GLY A 9 -14.18 -25.44 56.78
CA GLY A 9 -13.45 -24.22 56.48
C GLY A 9 -13.25 -24.10 54.95
N LEU A 10 -13.86 -23.09 54.35
CA LEU A 10 -13.66 -22.72 52.93
C LEU A 10 -12.36 -21.93 52.85
N SER A 11 -11.26 -22.56 52.46
CA SER A 11 -10.00 -21.89 52.19
C SER A 11 -10.07 -21.27 50.77
N SER A 12 -10.30 -19.96 50.71
CA SER A 12 -10.20 -19.21 49.45
C SER A 12 -8.75 -19.07 49.03
N LEU A 13 -8.33 -19.88 48.05
CA LEU A 13 -7.07 -19.64 47.34
C LEU A 13 -7.24 -18.42 46.45
N LEU A 14 -6.65 -17.31 46.87
CA LEU A 14 -6.51 -16.11 46.03
C LEU A 14 -5.41 -16.39 45.00
N ALA A 15 -5.80 -16.74 43.75
CA ALA A 15 -4.87 -16.87 42.66
C ALA A 15 -4.40 -15.47 42.25
N LEU A 16 -3.19 -15.13 42.67
CA LEU A 16 -2.49 -13.92 42.20
C LEU A 16 -2.10 -14.12 40.73
N ALA A 17 -2.92 -13.65 39.82
CA ALA A 17 -2.57 -13.59 38.40
C ALA A 17 -1.44 -12.59 38.25
N CYS A 18 -0.20 -13.07 38.14
CA CYS A 18 0.92 -12.26 37.65
C CYS A 18 0.60 -11.85 36.18
N ALA A 19 0.11 -10.63 36.00
CA ALA A 19 0.09 -9.99 34.69
C ALA A 19 1.56 -9.81 34.25
N VAL A 20 2.05 -10.74 33.45
CA VAL A 20 3.30 -10.52 32.69
C VAL A 20 3.06 -9.30 31.85
N PRO A 21 3.84 -8.19 31.98
CA PRO A 21 3.71 -7.08 31.07
C PRO A 21 3.97 -7.67 29.68
N ALA A 22 2.99 -7.52 28.78
CA ALA A 22 3.20 -7.80 27.37
C ALA A 22 4.38 -6.91 26.96
N ALA A 23 5.58 -7.51 26.89
CA ALA A 23 6.73 -6.85 26.29
C ALA A 23 6.22 -6.39 24.94
N ALA A 24 6.20 -5.07 24.72
CA ALA A 24 5.76 -4.48 23.47
C ALA A 24 6.58 -5.18 22.39
N GLN A 25 5.93 -6.08 21.64
CA GLN A 25 6.57 -6.81 20.56
C GLN A 25 7.01 -5.73 19.60
N THR A 26 8.32 -5.46 19.57
CA THR A 26 8.87 -4.41 18.72
C THR A 26 8.41 -4.73 17.31
N ASP A 27 7.67 -3.82 16.70
CA ASP A 27 7.14 -4.03 15.36
C ASP A 27 8.32 -4.34 14.44
N ARG A 28 8.21 -5.40 13.67
CA ARG A 28 9.30 -5.82 12.76
C ARG A 28 9.73 -4.71 11.80
N TRP A 29 8.85 -3.72 11.56
CA TRP A 29 9.08 -2.60 10.65
C TRP A 29 9.53 -1.31 11.36
N GLU A 30 9.53 -1.27 12.69
CA GLU A 30 9.87 -0.06 13.45
C GLU A 30 11.22 0.53 13.05
N LYS A 31 12.21 -0.33 12.76
CA LYS A 31 13.53 0.10 12.29
C LYS A 31 13.46 0.86 10.95
N ASP A 32 12.67 0.36 10.00
CA ASP A 32 12.51 1.00 8.69
C ASP A 32 11.75 2.33 8.83
N ILE A 33 10.69 2.35 9.61
CA ILE A 33 9.87 3.55 9.85
C ILE A 33 10.67 4.64 10.59
N ALA A 34 11.39 4.28 11.65
CA ALA A 34 12.25 5.20 12.38
C ALA A 34 13.40 5.75 11.51
N ALA A 35 13.88 4.95 10.54
CA ALA A 35 14.89 5.43 9.58
C ALA A 35 14.32 6.50 8.64
N PHE A 36 13.07 6.38 8.19
CA PHE A 36 12.39 7.44 7.43
C PHE A 36 12.28 8.72 8.23
N GLU A 37 11.83 8.65 9.48
CA GLU A 37 11.72 9.80 10.37
C GLU A 37 13.08 10.45 10.67
N ALA A 38 14.13 9.64 10.82
CA ALA A 38 15.48 10.14 11.04
C ALA A 38 16.01 10.90 9.82
N ALA A 39 15.79 10.37 8.62
CA ALA A 39 16.16 11.04 7.37
C ALA A 39 15.39 12.37 7.20
N ASP A 40 14.10 12.38 7.51
CA ASP A 40 13.25 13.57 7.41
C ASP A 40 13.64 14.66 8.41
N ARG A 41 14.17 14.30 9.59
CA ARG A 41 14.73 15.30 10.53
C ARG A 41 15.98 15.99 9.98
N ILE A 42 16.74 15.31 9.13
CA ILE A 42 17.94 15.87 8.50
C ILE A 42 17.56 16.73 7.28
N SER A 43 16.63 16.22 6.46
CA SER A 43 16.17 16.87 5.24
C SER A 43 14.68 16.59 5.03
N ALA A 44 13.83 17.50 5.52
CA ALA A 44 12.38 17.33 5.45
C ALA A 44 11.91 17.36 3.98
N PRO A 45 11.19 16.32 3.53
CA PRO A 45 10.60 16.33 2.20
C PRO A 45 9.54 17.45 2.07
N PRO A 46 9.35 18.01 0.86
CA PRO A 46 8.31 19.00 0.64
C PRO A 46 6.91 18.39 0.86
N LYS A 47 5.99 19.20 1.39
CA LYS A 47 4.58 18.84 1.54
C LYS A 47 3.81 19.01 0.21
N GLY A 48 2.69 18.32 0.09
CA GLY A 48 1.80 18.44 -1.07
C GLY A 48 2.27 17.64 -2.28
N GLU A 49 3.31 16.83 -2.15
CA GLU A 49 3.91 16.08 -3.27
C GLU A 49 3.34 14.65 -3.35
N ILE A 50 4.03 13.74 -4.02
CA ILE A 50 3.59 12.37 -4.26
C ILE A 50 4.32 11.43 -3.32
N VAL A 51 3.58 10.68 -2.51
CA VAL A 51 4.13 9.66 -1.60
C VAL A 51 3.87 8.27 -2.17
N PHE A 52 4.91 7.46 -2.27
CA PHE A 52 4.83 6.05 -2.63
C PHE A 52 4.95 5.19 -1.37
N VAL A 53 3.94 4.36 -1.11
CA VAL A 53 3.82 3.52 0.09
C VAL A 53 3.66 2.06 -0.31
N GLY A 54 4.22 1.16 0.47
CA GLY A 54 4.00 -0.28 0.31
C GLY A 54 5.24 -1.12 0.52
N SER A 55 5.28 -2.27 -0.15
CA SER A 55 6.26 -3.31 0.09
C SER A 55 7.58 -3.13 -0.69
N SER A 56 8.29 -4.24 -0.90
CA SER A 56 9.61 -4.23 -1.57
C SER A 56 9.58 -3.64 -2.97
N THR A 57 8.48 -3.76 -3.71
CA THR A 57 8.36 -3.12 -5.03
C THR A 57 8.48 -1.60 -4.93
N ILE A 58 7.89 -0.97 -3.91
CA ILE A 58 8.09 0.45 -3.67
C ILE A 58 9.50 0.72 -3.14
N ARG A 59 9.97 -0.06 -2.16
CA ARG A 59 11.29 0.13 -1.55
C ARG A 59 12.41 0.18 -2.58
N PHE A 60 12.38 -0.72 -3.57
CA PHE A 60 13.43 -0.84 -4.59
C PHE A 60 13.21 0.06 -5.81
N TRP A 61 12.13 0.84 -5.85
CA TRP A 61 11.84 1.72 -6.97
C TRP A 61 12.69 2.98 -6.90
N ASP A 62 13.54 3.18 -7.89
CA ASP A 62 14.31 4.41 -8.06
C ASP A 62 13.42 5.51 -8.62
N LEU A 63 12.66 6.14 -7.72
CA LEU A 63 11.66 7.15 -8.08
C LEU A 63 12.30 8.42 -8.65
N ALA A 64 13.52 8.76 -8.24
CA ALA A 64 14.21 9.93 -8.74
C ALA A 64 14.56 9.80 -10.22
N ASN A 65 15.00 8.63 -10.64
CA ASN A 65 15.26 8.34 -12.05
C ASN A 65 13.98 8.01 -12.84
N ALA A 66 12.97 7.42 -12.19
CA ALA A 66 11.70 7.10 -12.83
C ALA A 66 10.87 8.36 -13.18
N PHE A 67 10.89 9.36 -12.29
CA PHE A 67 10.07 10.57 -12.37
C PHE A 67 10.91 11.83 -12.07
N PRO A 68 11.93 12.15 -12.88
CA PRO A 68 12.91 13.21 -12.58
C PRO A 68 12.28 14.62 -12.58
N ASP A 69 11.13 14.77 -13.20
CA ASP A 69 10.34 16.01 -13.27
C ASP A 69 9.29 16.14 -12.16
N LEU A 70 9.16 15.13 -11.29
CA LEU A 70 8.21 15.11 -10.19
C LEU A 70 8.94 15.00 -8.84
N LYS A 71 8.37 15.63 -7.82
CA LYS A 71 8.83 15.43 -6.46
C LYS A 71 8.10 14.24 -5.84
N THR A 72 8.85 13.19 -5.56
CA THR A 72 8.35 11.93 -5.05
C THR A 72 9.03 11.56 -3.74
N ILE A 73 8.28 10.92 -2.85
CA ILE A 73 8.77 10.47 -1.53
C ILE A 73 8.58 8.95 -1.48
N ASN A 74 9.66 8.19 -1.30
CA ASN A 74 9.60 6.75 -1.15
C ASN A 74 9.46 6.36 0.33
N ARG A 75 8.38 5.65 0.65
CA ARG A 75 8.07 5.09 1.98
C ARG A 75 7.74 3.60 1.88
N GLY A 76 8.46 2.90 0.99
CA GLY A 76 8.41 1.46 0.85
C GLY A 76 9.27 0.73 1.89
N PHE A 77 8.73 -0.31 2.50
CA PHE A 77 9.45 -1.17 3.44
C PHE A 77 9.21 -2.65 3.09
N GLY A 78 10.31 -3.37 2.85
CA GLY A 78 10.30 -4.68 2.18
C GLY A 78 9.54 -5.76 2.95
N GLY A 79 8.70 -6.54 2.26
CA GLY A 79 7.93 -7.65 2.86
C GLY A 79 6.70 -7.22 3.65
N SER A 80 6.34 -5.93 3.63
CA SER A 80 5.13 -5.44 4.29
C SER A 80 3.86 -5.88 3.56
N GLU A 81 2.79 -5.98 4.32
CA GLU A 81 1.43 -6.25 3.88
C GLU A 81 0.61 -4.95 3.85
N MET A 82 -0.62 -5.03 3.34
CA MET A 82 -1.51 -3.86 3.29
C MET A 82 -1.84 -3.31 4.68
N ALA A 83 -2.03 -4.21 5.65
CA ALA A 83 -2.27 -3.85 7.05
C ALA A 83 -1.10 -3.07 7.67
N ASP A 84 0.15 -3.42 7.33
CA ASP A 84 1.33 -2.71 7.81
C ASP A 84 1.35 -1.27 7.30
N SER A 85 1.06 -1.06 6.00
CA SER A 85 0.94 0.29 5.42
C SER A 85 -0.13 1.12 6.14
N THR A 86 -1.26 0.51 6.49
CA THR A 86 -2.34 1.17 7.25
C THR A 86 -1.89 1.56 8.66
N ARG A 87 -1.22 0.67 9.34
CA ARG A 87 -0.73 0.88 10.71
C ARG A 87 0.19 2.09 10.83
N PHE A 88 1.01 2.33 9.82
CA PHE A 88 2.00 3.41 9.83
C PHE A 88 1.57 4.68 9.08
N VAL A 89 0.32 4.79 8.61
CA VAL A 89 -0.21 5.95 7.87
C VAL A 89 0.19 7.28 8.53
N ASP A 90 0.07 7.38 9.85
CA ASP A 90 0.36 8.60 10.60
C ASP A 90 1.83 9.03 10.57
N ARG A 91 2.72 8.11 10.24
CA ARG A 91 4.16 8.31 10.24
C ARG A 91 4.75 8.40 8.84
N ILE A 92 4.13 7.71 7.86
CA ILE A 92 4.68 7.58 6.49
C ILE A 92 3.84 8.26 5.41
N VAL A 93 2.65 8.79 5.75
CA VAL A 93 1.78 9.50 4.81
C VAL A 93 1.40 10.88 5.34
N VAL A 94 0.77 10.94 6.51
CA VAL A 94 0.17 12.16 7.06
C VAL A 94 1.14 13.33 7.17
N PRO A 95 2.41 13.16 7.60
CA PRO A 95 3.36 14.27 7.77
C PRO A 95 3.63 15.05 6.47
N TYR A 96 3.46 14.41 5.31
CA TYR A 96 3.76 15.01 4.01
C TYR A 96 2.55 15.70 3.37
N SER A 97 1.35 15.51 3.90
CA SER A 97 0.09 16.04 3.33
C SER A 97 0.04 15.88 1.80
N PRO A 98 0.26 14.67 1.26
CA PRO A 98 0.47 14.45 -0.16
C PRO A 98 -0.79 14.76 -0.97
N ARG A 99 -0.61 15.26 -2.22
CA ARG A 99 -1.69 15.36 -3.19
C ARG A 99 -2.08 14.00 -3.78
N ILE A 100 -1.11 13.06 -3.85
CA ILE A 100 -1.31 11.69 -4.32
C ILE A 100 -0.52 10.74 -3.41
N VAL A 101 -1.17 9.66 -2.98
CA VAL A 101 -0.53 8.48 -2.41
C VAL A 101 -0.59 7.35 -3.43
N VAL A 102 0.56 6.83 -3.83
CA VAL A 102 0.69 5.65 -4.70
C VAL A 102 0.94 4.44 -3.81
N VAL A 103 0.10 3.42 -3.91
CA VAL A 103 0.15 2.25 -3.03
C VAL A 103 0.44 0.98 -3.83
N TYR A 104 1.43 0.20 -3.40
CA TYR A 104 1.65 -1.17 -3.85
C TYR A 104 1.83 -2.10 -2.65
N ALA A 105 0.80 -2.84 -2.32
CA ALA A 105 0.78 -3.89 -1.30
C ALA A 105 -0.24 -4.97 -1.70
N GLY A 106 -0.29 -6.10 -0.99
CA GLY A 106 -1.16 -7.22 -1.34
C GLY A 106 -0.40 -8.40 -1.95
N ASP A 107 0.78 -8.14 -2.52
CA ASP A 107 1.63 -9.18 -3.11
C ASP A 107 2.17 -10.16 -2.04
N ASN A 108 2.44 -9.70 -0.82
CA ASN A 108 2.81 -10.57 0.31
C ASN A 108 1.57 -11.21 0.96
N ASP A 109 0.49 -10.45 1.05
CA ASP A 109 -0.80 -10.86 1.62
C ASP A 109 -1.38 -12.07 0.88
N ILE A 110 -1.31 -12.09 -0.46
CA ILE A 110 -1.95 -13.11 -1.32
C ILE A 110 -1.50 -14.55 -1.00
N MET A 111 -0.37 -14.73 -0.33
CA MET A 111 0.12 -16.05 0.05
C MET A 111 -0.73 -16.70 1.15
N TYR A 112 -1.25 -15.89 2.08
CA TYR A 112 -1.89 -16.37 3.30
C TYR A 112 -3.28 -15.79 3.55
N THR A 113 -3.60 -14.66 2.89
CA THR A 113 -4.81 -13.87 3.13
C THR A 113 -5.79 -14.04 1.96
N PRO A 114 -7.09 -14.32 2.20
CA PRO A 114 -8.11 -14.35 1.14
C PRO A 114 -8.16 -13.05 0.36
N SER A 115 -8.53 -13.12 -0.94
CA SER A 115 -8.59 -11.95 -1.81
C SER A 115 -9.51 -10.85 -1.27
N GLU A 116 -10.63 -11.24 -0.68
CA GLU A 116 -11.62 -10.36 -0.06
C GLU A 116 -11.05 -9.57 1.11
N GLU A 117 -10.23 -10.22 1.95
CA GLU A 117 -9.62 -9.54 3.10
C GLU A 117 -8.57 -8.52 2.63
N ILE A 118 -7.84 -8.77 1.53
CA ILE A 118 -6.91 -7.80 0.95
C ILE A 118 -7.67 -6.52 0.57
N VAL A 119 -8.85 -6.64 -0.01
CA VAL A 119 -9.72 -5.50 -0.35
C VAL A 119 -10.14 -4.75 0.91
N ILE A 120 -10.57 -5.47 1.96
CA ILE A 120 -10.95 -4.88 3.25
C ILE A 120 -9.77 -4.13 3.87
N GLN A 121 -8.55 -4.66 3.78
CA GLN A 121 -7.35 -3.98 4.27
C GLN A 121 -7.05 -2.70 3.47
N PHE A 122 -7.23 -2.72 2.16
CA PHE A 122 -7.11 -1.52 1.33
C PHE A 122 -8.18 -0.48 1.68
N GLU A 123 -9.43 -0.87 1.88
CA GLU A 123 -10.48 0.03 2.35
C GLU A 123 -10.13 0.69 3.70
N ARG A 124 -9.53 -0.08 4.63
CA ARG A 124 -9.05 0.45 5.92
C ARG A 124 -7.94 1.49 5.71
N PHE A 125 -7.03 1.23 4.79
CA PHE A 125 -5.98 2.19 4.42
C PHE A 125 -6.58 3.50 3.87
N VAL A 126 -7.50 3.40 2.92
CA VAL A 126 -8.21 4.57 2.35
C VAL A 126 -8.88 5.38 3.43
N ARG A 127 -9.63 4.71 4.33
CA ARG A 127 -10.29 5.39 5.47
C ARG A 127 -9.30 6.08 6.40
N ALA A 128 -8.17 5.43 6.70
CA ALA A 128 -7.14 6.00 7.59
C ALA A 128 -6.51 7.25 6.97
N VAL A 129 -6.22 7.25 5.67
CA VAL A 129 -5.70 8.43 4.96
C VAL A 129 -6.76 9.53 4.89
N HIS A 130 -7.96 9.24 4.40
CA HIS A 130 -9.00 10.25 4.19
C HIS A 130 -9.56 10.84 5.48
N ALA A 131 -9.46 10.14 6.62
CA ALA A 131 -9.83 10.71 7.92
C ALA A 131 -8.98 11.94 8.31
N LYS A 132 -7.77 12.07 7.76
CA LYS A 132 -6.82 13.16 8.05
C LYS A 132 -6.51 14.03 6.84
N LEU A 133 -6.63 13.47 5.65
CA LEU A 133 -6.30 14.08 4.37
C LEU A 133 -7.43 13.82 3.36
N PRO A 134 -8.59 14.46 3.53
CA PRO A 134 -9.81 14.12 2.79
C PRO A 134 -9.71 14.32 1.26
N ASP A 135 -8.82 15.21 0.80
CA ASP A 135 -8.67 15.55 -0.62
C ASP A 135 -7.53 14.79 -1.30
N THR A 136 -6.76 13.99 -0.56
CA THR A 136 -5.65 13.21 -1.09
C THR A 136 -6.16 12.15 -2.05
N LYS A 137 -5.63 12.12 -3.27
CA LYS A 137 -5.87 11.02 -4.21
C LYS A 137 -5.07 9.79 -3.80
N ILE A 138 -5.68 8.61 -3.93
CA ILE A 138 -5.02 7.35 -3.64
C ILE A 138 -5.03 6.50 -4.92
N LEU A 139 -3.84 6.16 -5.40
CA LEU A 139 -3.64 5.34 -6.59
C LEU A 139 -3.14 3.95 -6.17
N TYR A 140 -3.95 2.93 -6.33
CA TYR A 140 -3.54 1.55 -6.07
C TYR A 140 -2.94 0.94 -7.34
N ILE A 141 -1.71 0.44 -7.24
CA ILE A 141 -1.11 -0.36 -8.29
C ILE A 141 -1.53 -1.81 -8.07
N GLY A 142 -2.22 -2.39 -9.05
CA GLY A 142 -2.67 -3.78 -9.01
C GLY A 142 -1.52 -4.74 -8.69
N ILE A 143 -1.82 -5.77 -7.93
CA ILE A 143 -0.86 -6.83 -7.63
C ILE A 143 -0.44 -7.46 -8.94
N LYS A 144 0.86 -7.38 -9.28
CA LYS A 144 1.38 -7.91 -10.54
C LYS A 144 1.45 -9.43 -10.49
N PRO A 145 1.03 -10.16 -11.53
CA PRO A 145 1.42 -11.56 -11.71
C PRO A 145 2.94 -11.72 -11.65
N SER A 146 3.43 -12.78 -11.02
CA SER A 146 4.87 -13.03 -10.92
C SER A 146 5.19 -14.52 -11.11
N LEU A 147 6.42 -14.83 -11.50
CA LEU A 147 6.86 -16.21 -11.71
C LEU A 147 6.76 -17.00 -10.39
N LEU A 148 7.26 -16.42 -9.30
CA LEU A 148 7.28 -17.05 -7.99
C LEU A 148 5.86 -17.37 -7.48
N ARG A 149 4.88 -16.49 -7.77
CA ARG A 149 3.51 -16.59 -7.25
C ARG A 149 2.49 -16.92 -8.33
N TRP A 150 2.93 -17.49 -9.45
CA TRP A 150 2.04 -17.82 -10.55
C TRP A 150 0.88 -18.73 -10.14
N ALA A 151 1.12 -19.66 -9.23
CA ALA A 151 0.06 -20.52 -8.68
C ALA A 151 -1.07 -19.76 -7.96
N GLN A 152 -0.87 -18.48 -7.63
CA GLN A 152 -1.85 -17.61 -6.98
C GLN A 152 -2.53 -16.63 -7.96
N VAL A 153 -2.28 -16.74 -9.27
CA VAL A 153 -2.70 -15.75 -10.27
C VAL A 153 -4.20 -15.49 -10.26
N ASP A 154 -5.02 -16.51 -10.09
CA ASP A 154 -6.48 -16.34 -10.04
C ASP A 154 -6.93 -15.55 -8.81
N ARG A 155 -6.27 -15.77 -7.67
CA ARG A 155 -6.51 -14.99 -6.45
C ARG A 155 -6.02 -13.55 -6.60
N VAL A 156 -4.88 -13.35 -7.26
CA VAL A 156 -4.37 -12.01 -7.60
C VAL A 156 -5.37 -11.26 -8.48
N ARG A 157 -5.87 -11.90 -9.54
CA ARG A 157 -6.86 -11.31 -10.45
C ARG A 157 -8.18 -11.00 -9.75
N LEU A 158 -8.65 -11.89 -8.86
CA LEU A 158 -9.84 -11.66 -8.06
C LEU A 158 -9.66 -10.42 -7.14
N ALA A 159 -8.56 -10.36 -6.38
CA ALA A 159 -8.28 -9.21 -5.52
C ALA A 159 -8.20 -7.91 -6.34
N ASN A 160 -7.49 -7.92 -7.46
CA ASN A 160 -7.35 -6.76 -8.35
C ASN A 160 -8.70 -6.30 -8.91
N ALA A 161 -9.56 -7.23 -9.34
CA ALA A 161 -10.89 -6.90 -9.85
C ALA A 161 -11.76 -6.23 -8.77
N MET A 162 -11.76 -6.76 -7.55
CA MET A 162 -12.51 -6.21 -6.43
C MET A 162 -11.97 -4.84 -5.99
N ILE A 163 -10.64 -4.65 -5.94
CA ILE A 163 -10.03 -3.36 -5.61
C ILE A 163 -10.36 -2.33 -6.69
N ARG A 164 -10.29 -2.71 -7.98
CA ARG A 164 -10.70 -1.83 -9.08
C ARG A 164 -12.15 -1.37 -8.91
N GLN A 165 -13.07 -2.31 -8.67
CA GLN A 165 -14.48 -2.00 -8.44
C GLN A 165 -14.68 -1.06 -7.21
N PHE A 166 -13.88 -1.22 -6.18
CA PHE A 166 -13.90 -0.31 -5.04
C PHE A 166 -13.43 1.08 -5.42
N CYS A 167 -12.33 1.21 -6.18
CA CYS A 167 -11.81 2.50 -6.65
C CYS A 167 -12.80 3.24 -7.55
N GLU A 168 -13.58 2.55 -8.37
CA GLU A 168 -14.58 3.15 -9.28
C GLU A 168 -15.74 3.89 -8.56
N ARG A 169 -15.85 3.74 -7.25
CA ARG A 169 -16.91 4.37 -6.42
C ARG A 169 -16.54 5.74 -5.87
N ASP A 170 -15.29 6.18 -6.03
CA ASP A 170 -14.78 7.43 -5.46
C ASP A 170 -13.73 8.04 -6.40
N ASP A 171 -14.00 9.22 -6.94
CA ASP A 171 -13.12 9.93 -7.90
C ASP A 171 -11.73 10.28 -7.34
N ARG A 172 -11.55 10.16 -6.02
CA ARG A 172 -10.24 10.32 -5.37
C ARG A 172 -9.40 9.05 -5.44
N LEU A 173 -9.98 7.93 -5.87
CA LEU A 173 -9.30 6.65 -5.96
C LEU A 173 -8.98 6.33 -7.42
N GLY A 174 -7.85 5.67 -7.64
CA GLY A 174 -7.45 5.17 -8.95
C GLY A 174 -6.89 3.77 -8.85
N PHE A 175 -6.98 3.02 -9.94
CA PHE A 175 -6.42 1.68 -10.07
C PHE A 175 -5.54 1.60 -11.31
N VAL A 176 -4.30 1.14 -11.14
CA VAL A 176 -3.36 0.88 -12.23
C VAL A 176 -3.34 -0.62 -12.53
N ASP A 177 -3.77 -0.99 -13.71
CA ASP A 177 -3.73 -2.40 -14.14
C ASP A 177 -2.32 -2.82 -14.52
N THR A 178 -1.85 -3.89 -13.91
CA THR A 178 -0.53 -4.47 -14.18
C THR A 178 -0.60 -5.82 -14.90
N ASP A 179 -1.78 -6.46 -14.97
CA ASP A 179 -1.91 -7.86 -15.38
C ASP A 179 -1.30 -8.07 -16.77
N ASN A 180 -1.90 -7.52 -17.80
CA ASN A 180 -1.45 -7.70 -19.18
C ASN A 180 -0.07 -7.10 -19.47
N ALA A 181 0.34 -6.09 -18.72
CA ALA A 181 1.59 -5.39 -18.98
C ALA A 181 2.84 -6.23 -18.68
N VAL A 182 2.70 -7.22 -17.78
CA VAL A 182 3.81 -8.08 -17.38
C VAL A 182 3.75 -9.49 -17.99
N LEU A 183 2.69 -9.79 -18.76
CA LEU A 183 2.53 -11.09 -19.41
C LEU A 183 3.13 -11.11 -20.82
N GLY A 184 3.56 -12.28 -21.24
CA GLY A 184 3.97 -12.59 -22.61
C GLY A 184 2.79 -13.05 -23.46
N TRP A 185 3.09 -13.40 -24.71
CA TRP A 185 2.10 -13.95 -25.66
C TRP A 185 1.55 -15.33 -25.22
N ASP A 186 2.27 -16.02 -24.33
CA ASP A 186 1.91 -17.30 -23.71
C ASP A 186 1.08 -17.11 -22.43
N GLU A 187 0.63 -15.89 -22.17
CA GLU A 187 -0.10 -15.48 -20.96
C GLU A 187 0.63 -15.77 -19.65
N LYS A 188 1.96 -15.92 -19.69
CA LYS A 188 2.81 -16.13 -18.52
C LYS A 188 3.61 -14.86 -18.21
N PRO A 189 4.03 -14.66 -16.93
CA PRO A 189 4.92 -13.57 -16.59
C PRO A 189 6.23 -13.63 -17.39
N ARG A 190 6.57 -12.54 -18.06
CA ARG A 190 7.79 -12.42 -18.84
C ARG A 190 9.03 -12.46 -17.94
N LYS A 191 9.88 -13.48 -18.12
CA LYS A 191 11.04 -13.76 -17.25
C LYS A 191 12.01 -12.57 -17.13
N GLU A 192 12.21 -11.84 -18.22
CA GLU A 192 13.12 -10.69 -18.28
C GLU A 192 12.69 -9.51 -17.42
N LEU A 193 11.43 -9.48 -16.97
CA LEU A 193 10.91 -8.44 -16.08
C LEU A 193 11.24 -8.71 -14.60
N TYR A 194 11.70 -9.90 -14.27
CA TYR A 194 11.96 -10.35 -12.89
C TYR A 194 13.41 -10.73 -12.68
N VAL A 195 13.95 -10.41 -11.52
CA VAL A 195 15.26 -10.92 -11.10
C VAL A 195 15.17 -12.44 -10.81
N SER A 196 16.27 -13.05 -10.45
CA SER A 196 16.38 -14.51 -10.29
C SER A 196 15.38 -15.14 -9.32
N ASP A 197 14.81 -14.37 -8.39
CA ASP A 197 13.80 -14.85 -7.45
C ASP A 197 12.39 -14.97 -8.06
N GLY A 198 12.20 -14.47 -9.28
CA GLY A 198 10.92 -14.53 -10.00
C GLY A 198 9.81 -13.65 -9.40
N LEU A 199 10.14 -12.72 -8.49
CA LEU A 199 9.22 -11.85 -7.79
C LEU A 199 9.55 -10.37 -7.95
N HIS A 200 10.78 -9.98 -7.61
CA HIS A 200 11.24 -8.61 -7.70
C HIS A 200 11.55 -8.23 -9.14
N LEU A 201 11.31 -6.96 -9.45
CA LEU A 201 11.44 -6.47 -10.82
C LEU A 201 12.89 -6.13 -11.17
N THR A 202 13.24 -6.39 -12.43
CA THR A 202 14.44 -5.84 -13.07
C THR A 202 14.25 -4.35 -13.40
N PRO A 203 15.30 -3.61 -13.80
CA PRO A 203 15.13 -2.26 -14.36
C PRO A 203 14.10 -2.18 -15.49
N LEU A 204 14.03 -3.22 -16.36
CA LEU A 204 13.01 -3.29 -17.43
C LEU A 204 11.59 -3.44 -16.85
N GLY A 205 11.41 -4.25 -15.81
CA GLY A 205 10.14 -4.38 -15.10
C GLY A 205 9.68 -3.05 -14.49
N TYR A 206 10.60 -2.27 -13.90
CA TYR A 206 10.28 -0.93 -13.40
C TYR A 206 9.95 0.06 -14.52
N GLN A 207 10.57 -0.03 -15.70
CA GLN A 207 10.18 0.79 -16.85
C GLN A 207 8.71 0.57 -17.25
N ILE A 208 8.22 -0.67 -17.18
CA ILE A 208 6.79 -0.96 -17.38
C ILE A 208 5.94 -0.24 -16.33
N LEU A 209 6.29 -0.38 -15.03
CA LEU A 209 5.55 0.32 -13.96
C LEU A 209 5.60 1.85 -14.12
N ASN A 210 6.75 2.41 -14.51
CA ASN A 210 6.89 3.84 -14.78
C ASN A 210 5.89 4.31 -15.83
N ALA A 211 5.80 3.58 -16.96
CA ALA A 211 4.87 3.90 -18.05
C ALA A 211 3.40 3.80 -17.61
N LEU A 212 3.04 2.79 -16.81
CA LEU A 212 1.68 2.59 -16.33
C LEU A 212 1.25 3.64 -15.32
N VAL A 213 2.15 4.03 -14.42
CA VAL A 213 1.81 4.92 -13.28
C VAL A 213 1.87 6.39 -13.68
N ARG A 214 2.81 6.77 -14.56
CA ARG A 214 3.05 8.17 -14.94
C ARG A 214 1.79 8.97 -15.33
N PRO A 215 0.84 8.45 -16.15
CA PRO A 215 -0.35 9.21 -16.54
C PRO A 215 -1.22 9.69 -15.37
N TYR A 216 -1.16 9.01 -14.24
CA TYR A 216 -1.93 9.35 -13.04
C TYR A 216 -1.22 10.39 -12.15
N LEU A 217 0.08 10.58 -12.31
CA LEU A 217 0.89 11.47 -11.47
C LEU A 217 0.88 12.92 -11.96
N VAL A 218 0.63 13.14 -13.25
CA VAL A 218 0.56 14.46 -13.86
C VAL A 218 -0.89 14.90 -14.00
N PRO A 219 -1.21 16.19 -13.80
CA PRO A 219 -2.54 16.69 -14.10
C PRO A 219 -2.86 16.44 -15.59
N ALA A 220 -4.11 16.07 -15.89
CA ALA A 220 -4.54 16.07 -17.29
C ALA A 220 -4.27 17.46 -17.90
N PRO A 221 -3.77 17.53 -19.15
CA PRO A 221 -3.63 18.81 -19.81
C PRO A 221 -4.99 19.52 -19.80
N ALA A 222 -4.99 20.81 -19.45
CA ALA A 222 -6.21 21.60 -19.49
C ALA A 222 -6.85 21.45 -20.89
N PRO A 223 -8.18 21.27 -20.98
CA PRO A 223 -8.84 21.20 -22.28
C PRO A 223 -8.45 22.45 -23.08
N ALA A 224 -8.00 22.23 -24.32
CA ALA A 224 -7.63 23.33 -25.20
C ALA A 224 -8.81 24.33 -25.24
N ALA A 225 -8.53 25.58 -24.93
CA ALA A 225 -9.55 26.62 -25.00
C ALA A 225 -10.21 26.55 -26.38
N ALA A 226 -11.53 26.39 -26.40
CA ALA A 226 -12.29 26.41 -27.62
C ALA A 226 -11.94 27.71 -28.40
N PRO A 227 -11.69 27.65 -29.69
CA PRO A 227 -11.38 28.86 -30.49
C PRO A 227 -12.51 29.85 -30.27
N ALA A 228 -12.15 31.06 -29.86
CA ALA A 228 -13.12 32.15 -29.69
C ALA A 228 -13.94 32.30 -30.99
N ALA A 229 -15.25 32.18 -30.87
CA ALA A 229 -16.15 32.39 -32.00
C ALA A 229 -15.88 33.78 -32.54
N SER A 230 -15.34 33.83 -33.76
CA SER A 230 -15.17 35.10 -34.49
C SER A 230 -16.55 35.71 -34.69
N SER A 231 -16.83 36.77 -33.95
CA SER A 231 -18.00 37.61 -34.18
C SER A 231 -17.77 38.36 -35.50
N ALA A 232 -18.17 37.76 -36.61
CA ALA A 232 -18.28 38.47 -37.86
C ALA A 232 -19.49 39.41 -37.74
N SER A 233 -19.21 40.67 -37.43
CA SER A 233 -20.16 41.77 -37.58
C SER A 233 -20.38 42.05 -39.07
N ARG A 234 -21.58 41.93 -39.48
CA ARG A 234 -22.06 42.54 -40.74
C ARG A 234 -22.64 43.94 -40.44
#